data_5d679e9e5a4b5a43f0192778bf8474d4
#
_entry.id   5d679e9e5a4b5a43f0192778bf8474d4
#
_cell.length_a   1.000
_cell.length_b   1.000
_cell.length_c   1.000
_cell.angle_alpha   90.00
_cell.angle_beta   90.00
_cell.angle_gamma   90.00
#
_symmetry.space_group_name_H-M   'P 1'
#
loop_
_entity.id
_entity.type
_entity.pdbx_description
1 polymer ?
#
loop_
_entity_poly.entity_id
_entity_poly.type
_entity_poly.pdbx_seq_one_letter_code
_entity_poly.pdbx_strand_id
1 'polypeptide(L)'
;YRKWADWEFDWKQKRQDSIHRLSFPFPYRKGQKELAGYVYRTICHRRKLFLEAPTGVGKTISTVFPAIKAVGEGKADKIFYLTAKTITRTVADETFSLLRSGGLSFKTVLLTARDKICFLEETECNPLVCPYAAGHFDRINEALYDILTHEVNFSREVIVDYARRYQVCPFEMGLDISLFCDGIICDYNYVFDPHVYLKRFFGESIQGEYLFLIDEAHNLVERGREMYSASLWKEDFLACKHFVKGIDHRMAGQLD
;
A
#
# COMPACT_ATOMS: atom_id res chain seq x y z
N TYR A 1 -12.87 3.48 23.09
CA TYR A 1 -11.50 2.94 23.19
C TYR A 1 -11.49 1.47 23.58
N ARG A 2 -12.26 1.01 24.60
CA ARG A 2 -12.25 -0.38 25.07
C ARG A 2 -12.62 -1.38 23.96
N LYS A 3 -13.70 -1.12 23.21
CA LYS A 3 -14.10 -1.98 22.06
C LYS A 3 -13.00 -2.15 21.03
N TRP A 4 -12.23 -1.10 20.74
CA TRP A 4 -11.11 -1.15 19.82
C TRP A 4 -9.98 -2.03 20.34
N ALA A 5 -9.61 -1.87 21.61
CA ALA A 5 -8.54 -2.62 22.23
C ALA A 5 -8.90 -4.12 22.34
N ASP A 6 -10.13 -4.44 22.73
CA ASP A 6 -10.62 -5.82 22.82
C ASP A 6 -10.62 -6.47 21.41
N TRP A 7 -11.14 -5.78 20.41
CA TRP A 7 -11.15 -6.27 19.03
C TRP A 7 -9.74 -6.49 18.48
N GLU A 8 -8.82 -5.55 18.70
CA GLU A 8 -7.44 -5.65 18.19
C GLU A 8 -6.69 -6.81 18.86
N PHE A 9 -6.91 -7.01 20.15
CA PHE A 9 -6.35 -8.15 20.88
C PHE A 9 -6.85 -9.49 20.32
N ASP A 10 -8.16 -9.64 20.16
CA ASP A 10 -8.76 -10.85 19.62
C ASP A 10 -8.33 -11.12 18.17
N TRP A 11 -8.25 -10.04 17.37
CA TRP A 11 -7.74 -10.15 15.99
C TRP A 11 -6.30 -10.64 15.94
N LYS A 12 -5.40 -10.09 16.78
CA LYS A 12 -4.00 -10.50 16.84
C LYS A 12 -3.85 -11.97 17.21
N GLN A 13 -4.63 -12.48 18.16
CA GLN A 13 -4.64 -13.90 18.53
C GLN A 13 -5.12 -14.76 17.37
N LYS A 14 -6.27 -14.43 16.79
CA LYS A 14 -6.83 -15.15 15.64
C LYS A 14 -5.86 -15.20 14.47
N ARG A 15 -5.21 -14.07 14.16
CA ARG A 15 -4.18 -13.98 13.12
C ARG A 15 -3.04 -14.94 13.42
N GLN A 16 -2.46 -14.87 14.61
CA GLN A 16 -1.32 -15.66 15.02
C GLN A 16 -1.61 -17.17 14.91
N ASP A 17 -2.74 -17.62 15.47
CA ASP A 17 -3.17 -19.01 15.41
C ASP A 17 -3.37 -19.49 13.97
N SER A 18 -3.95 -18.65 13.13
CA SER A 18 -4.18 -18.98 11.71
C SER A 18 -2.88 -19.12 10.94
N ILE A 19 -1.89 -18.23 11.17
CA ILE A 19 -0.58 -18.29 10.53
C ILE A 19 0.16 -19.58 10.94
N HIS A 20 0.12 -19.96 12.22
CA HIS A 20 0.77 -21.19 12.69
C HIS A 20 0.21 -22.42 11.98
N ARG A 21 -1.11 -22.50 11.84
CA ARG A 21 -1.81 -23.63 11.19
C ARG A 21 -1.73 -23.62 9.67
N LEU A 22 -1.39 -22.49 9.07
CA LEU A 22 -1.36 -22.32 7.61
C LEU A 22 -0.35 -23.28 6.98
N SER A 23 -0.80 -24.06 5.99
CA SER A 23 0.05 -24.89 5.14
C SER A 23 0.17 -24.30 3.74
N PHE A 24 1.23 -24.66 3.01
CA PHE A 24 1.35 -24.27 1.61
C PHE A 24 0.20 -24.90 0.82
N PRO A 25 -0.53 -24.12 -0.02
CA PRO A 25 -1.84 -24.55 -0.53
C PRO A 25 -1.78 -25.62 -1.63
N PHE A 26 -0.60 -25.90 -2.17
CA PHE A 26 -0.41 -26.86 -3.26
C PHE A 26 0.78 -27.76 -3.01
N PRO A 27 0.88 -28.92 -3.70
CA PRO A 27 2.15 -29.63 -3.81
C PRO A 27 3.21 -28.72 -4.42
N TYR A 28 4.39 -28.67 -3.80
CA TYR A 28 5.49 -27.84 -4.31
C TYR A 28 5.92 -28.29 -5.70
N ARG A 29 6.01 -27.35 -6.62
CA ARG A 29 6.65 -27.55 -7.91
C ARG A 29 8.18 -27.59 -7.74
N LYS A 30 8.89 -28.12 -8.74
CA LYS A 30 10.36 -28.16 -8.77
C LYS A 30 10.95 -26.76 -8.51
N GLY A 31 11.85 -26.63 -7.55
CA GLY A 31 12.48 -25.37 -7.13
C GLY A 31 11.64 -24.45 -6.24
N GLN A 32 10.32 -24.65 -6.15
CA GLN A 32 9.43 -23.77 -5.42
C GLN A 32 9.66 -23.84 -3.89
N LYS A 33 9.90 -25.02 -3.34
CA LYS A 33 10.21 -25.22 -1.92
C LYS A 33 11.53 -24.55 -1.54
N GLU A 34 12.51 -24.68 -2.41
CA GLU A 34 13.83 -24.06 -2.22
C GLU A 34 13.73 -22.54 -2.24
N LEU A 35 12.96 -21.98 -3.20
CA LEU A 35 12.68 -20.55 -3.32
C LEU A 35 12.05 -20.02 -2.06
N ALA A 36 10.97 -20.63 -1.57
CA ALA A 36 10.31 -20.25 -0.31
C ALA A 36 11.27 -20.32 0.88
N GLY A 37 12.14 -21.34 0.91
CA GLY A 37 13.18 -21.47 1.93
C GLY A 37 14.25 -20.37 1.88
N TYR A 38 14.66 -19.93 0.68
CA TYR A 38 15.56 -18.79 0.53
C TYR A 38 14.93 -17.50 1.02
N VAL A 39 13.69 -17.23 0.64
CA VAL A 39 12.94 -16.04 1.10
C VAL A 39 12.87 -16.04 2.62
N TYR A 40 12.41 -17.13 3.22
CA TYR A 40 12.28 -17.23 4.68
C TYR A 40 13.63 -16.99 5.41
N ARG A 41 14.71 -17.66 5.00
CA ARG A 41 16.03 -17.47 5.58
C ARG A 41 16.52 -16.03 5.43
N THR A 42 16.28 -15.41 4.28
CA THR A 42 16.66 -14.02 4.04
C THR A 42 15.96 -13.06 5.00
N ILE A 43 14.67 -13.28 5.27
CA ILE A 43 13.91 -12.51 6.25
C ILE A 43 14.49 -12.71 7.66
N CYS A 44 14.72 -13.96 8.06
CA CYS A 44 15.29 -14.26 9.39
C CYS A 44 16.66 -13.60 9.62
N HIS A 45 17.46 -13.45 8.56
CA HIS A 45 18.77 -12.80 8.66
C HIS A 45 18.73 -11.29 8.35
N ARG A 46 17.55 -10.70 8.14
CA ARG A 46 17.36 -9.27 7.79
C ARG A 46 18.23 -8.84 6.60
N ARG A 47 18.26 -9.66 5.56
CA ARG A 47 19.05 -9.42 4.34
C ARG A 47 18.18 -9.07 3.14
N LYS A 48 18.82 -8.68 2.04
CA LYS A 48 18.20 -8.47 0.73
C LYS A 48 18.39 -9.72 -0.12
N LEU A 49 17.34 -10.09 -0.88
CA LEU A 49 17.36 -11.20 -1.81
C LEU A 49 16.90 -10.72 -3.18
N PHE A 50 17.70 -10.98 -4.19
CA PHE A 50 17.32 -10.79 -5.59
C PHE A 50 17.04 -12.16 -6.19
N LEU A 51 15.85 -12.29 -6.77
CA LEU A 51 15.36 -13.54 -7.36
C LEU A 51 15.05 -13.33 -8.82
N GLU A 52 15.60 -14.17 -9.67
CA GLU A 52 15.19 -14.32 -11.04
C GLU A 52 14.57 -15.71 -11.22
N ALA A 53 13.34 -15.78 -11.69
CA ALA A 53 12.65 -17.03 -11.92
C ALA A 53 11.70 -16.89 -13.11
N PRO A 54 11.53 -17.94 -13.93
CA PRO A 54 10.62 -17.94 -15.08
C PRO A 54 9.18 -17.60 -14.66
N THR A 55 8.39 -17.17 -15.63
CA THR A 55 6.94 -17.02 -15.44
C THR A 55 6.29 -18.38 -15.18
N GLY A 56 5.21 -18.41 -14.40
CA GLY A 56 4.45 -19.64 -14.14
C GLY A 56 4.98 -20.55 -13.03
N VAL A 57 6.16 -20.30 -12.48
CA VAL A 57 6.68 -21.10 -11.34
C VAL A 57 6.01 -20.80 -10.00
N GLY A 58 5.08 -19.86 -9.96
CA GLY A 58 4.40 -19.46 -8.73
C GLY A 58 5.28 -18.57 -7.82
N LYS A 59 5.98 -17.59 -8.39
CA LYS A 59 6.82 -16.63 -7.64
C LYS A 59 6.06 -15.99 -6.50
N THR A 60 4.88 -15.43 -6.78
CA THR A 60 4.07 -14.67 -5.79
C THR A 60 3.78 -15.48 -4.54
N ILE A 61 3.21 -16.69 -4.68
CA ILE A 61 2.91 -17.55 -3.53
C ILE A 61 4.17 -18.00 -2.79
N SER A 62 5.27 -18.22 -3.51
CA SER A 62 6.56 -18.66 -2.94
C SER A 62 7.30 -17.55 -2.19
N THR A 63 6.91 -16.29 -2.38
CA THR A 63 7.42 -15.15 -1.62
C THR A 63 6.45 -14.70 -0.52
N VAL A 64 5.15 -14.66 -0.81
CA VAL A 64 4.12 -14.23 0.14
C VAL A 64 3.96 -15.24 1.29
N PHE A 65 3.91 -16.53 1.00
CA PHE A 65 3.71 -17.56 2.03
C PHE A 65 4.82 -17.54 3.12
N PRO A 66 6.12 -17.60 2.79
CA PRO A 66 7.18 -17.52 3.80
C PRO A 66 7.22 -16.15 4.50
N ALA A 67 6.85 -15.06 3.84
CA ALA A 67 6.74 -13.74 4.47
C ALA A 67 5.63 -13.73 5.54
N ILE A 68 4.45 -14.31 5.27
CA ILE A 68 3.38 -14.46 6.25
C ILE A 68 3.84 -15.31 7.44
N LYS A 69 4.54 -16.43 7.19
CA LYS A 69 5.10 -17.26 8.27
C LYS A 69 6.06 -16.46 9.15
N ALA A 70 6.93 -15.64 8.55
CA ALA A 70 7.86 -14.79 9.27
C ALA A 70 7.13 -13.71 10.12
N VAL A 71 6.04 -13.13 9.63
CA VAL A 71 5.18 -12.24 10.44
C VAL A 71 4.59 -12.99 11.63
N GLY A 72 4.10 -14.21 11.44
CA GLY A 72 3.59 -15.06 12.52
C GLY A 72 4.63 -15.43 13.58
N GLU A 73 5.91 -15.39 13.23
CA GLU A 73 7.03 -15.64 14.16
C GLU A 73 7.61 -14.34 14.74
N GLY A 74 6.96 -13.21 14.53
CA GLY A 74 7.41 -11.91 15.05
C GLY A 74 8.70 -11.38 14.41
N LYS A 75 9.03 -11.82 13.18
CA LYS A 75 10.19 -11.35 12.42
C LYS A 75 9.92 -10.06 11.67
N ALA A 76 8.66 -9.69 11.54
CA ALA A 76 8.20 -8.43 10.96
C ALA A 76 6.76 -8.13 11.41
N ASP A 77 6.40 -6.85 11.32
CA ASP A 77 5.07 -6.35 11.68
C ASP A 77 4.09 -6.47 10.51
N LYS A 78 4.54 -6.11 9.31
CA LYS A 78 3.71 -5.99 8.10
C LYS A 78 4.47 -6.38 6.84
N ILE A 79 3.70 -6.72 5.80
CA ILE A 79 4.21 -6.99 4.45
C ILE A 79 3.78 -5.86 3.53
N PHE A 80 4.73 -5.22 2.85
CA PHE A 80 4.49 -4.32 1.71
C PHE A 80 4.78 -5.09 0.42
N TYR A 81 3.73 -5.35 -0.36
CA TYR A 81 3.86 -5.93 -1.70
C TYR A 81 3.82 -4.81 -2.72
N LEU A 82 4.96 -4.56 -3.36
CA LEU A 82 5.18 -3.42 -4.23
C LEU A 82 5.19 -3.84 -5.70
N THR A 83 4.39 -3.16 -6.50
CA THR A 83 4.31 -3.42 -7.93
C THR A 83 3.80 -2.21 -8.72
N ALA A 84 4.33 -1.98 -9.91
CA ALA A 84 3.92 -0.88 -10.78
C ALA A 84 2.67 -1.20 -11.64
N LYS A 85 2.33 -2.49 -11.83
CA LYS A 85 1.29 -2.92 -12.77
C LYS A 85 0.01 -3.37 -12.08
N THR A 86 -1.14 -2.98 -12.63
CA THR A 86 -2.45 -3.38 -12.11
C THR A 86 -2.63 -4.90 -12.10
N ILE A 87 -2.19 -5.59 -13.16
CA ILE A 87 -2.30 -7.06 -13.29
C ILE A 87 -1.56 -7.76 -12.13
N THR A 88 -0.36 -7.31 -11.79
CA THR A 88 0.43 -7.93 -10.71
C THR A 88 -0.14 -7.62 -9.33
N ARG A 89 -0.87 -6.50 -9.16
CA ARG A 89 -1.65 -6.22 -7.95
C ARG A 89 -2.77 -7.24 -7.77
N THR A 90 -3.49 -7.54 -8.84
CA THR A 90 -4.56 -8.57 -8.83
C THR A 90 -4.00 -9.93 -8.45
N VAL A 91 -2.87 -10.35 -9.02
CA VAL A 91 -2.22 -11.63 -8.68
C VAL A 91 -1.79 -11.68 -7.20
N ALA A 92 -1.30 -10.58 -6.65
CA ALA A 92 -0.96 -10.50 -5.23
C ALA A 92 -2.21 -10.65 -4.35
N ASP A 93 -3.29 -9.91 -4.66
CA ASP A 93 -4.56 -9.98 -3.92
C ASP A 93 -5.20 -11.37 -4.00
N GLU A 94 -5.22 -11.98 -5.18
CA GLU A 94 -5.66 -13.37 -5.39
C GLU A 94 -4.84 -14.36 -4.57
N THR A 95 -3.53 -14.13 -4.44
CA THR A 95 -2.64 -14.98 -3.63
C THR A 95 -2.99 -14.90 -2.15
N PHE A 96 -3.22 -13.70 -1.62
CA PHE A 96 -3.70 -13.54 -0.24
C PHE A 96 -5.10 -14.15 -0.05
N SER A 97 -5.98 -13.98 -1.03
CA SER A 97 -7.33 -14.55 -1.00
C SER A 97 -7.33 -16.08 -1.01
N LEU A 98 -6.46 -16.68 -1.80
CA LEU A 98 -6.22 -18.12 -1.80
C LEU A 98 -5.75 -18.62 -0.43
N LEU A 99 -4.83 -17.93 0.21
CA LEU A 99 -4.36 -18.31 1.55
C LEU A 99 -5.45 -18.11 2.61
N ARG A 100 -6.29 -17.08 2.49
CA ARG A 100 -7.47 -16.88 3.35
C ARG A 100 -8.49 -18.02 3.20
N SER A 101 -8.73 -18.50 1.99
CA SER A 101 -9.60 -19.69 1.77
C SER A 101 -9.02 -20.96 2.41
N GLY A 102 -7.71 -21.02 2.61
CA GLY A 102 -6.99 -22.07 3.37
C GLY A 102 -6.98 -21.85 4.88
N GLY A 103 -7.75 -20.89 5.41
CA GLY A 103 -7.92 -20.63 6.85
C GLY A 103 -7.03 -19.53 7.43
N LEU A 104 -6.31 -18.75 6.59
CA LEU A 104 -5.51 -17.62 7.04
C LEU A 104 -6.42 -16.45 7.46
N SER A 105 -6.22 -15.92 8.64
CA SER A 105 -6.75 -14.63 9.11
C SER A 105 -5.66 -13.55 8.93
N PHE A 106 -5.77 -12.75 7.87
CA PHE A 106 -4.74 -11.78 7.49
C PHE A 106 -5.40 -10.64 6.73
N LYS A 107 -5.34 -9.45 7.27
CA LYS A 107 -5.94 -8.26 6.66
C LYS A 107 -5.04 -7.68 5.59
N THR A 108 -5.59 -7.45 4.41
CA THR A 108 -4.84 -6.83 3.31
C THR A 108 -5.59 -5.65 2.73
N VAL A 109 -4.87 -4.59 2.40
CA VAL A 109 -5.40 -3.43 1.69
C VAL A 109 -4.68 -3.25 0.35
N LEU A 110 -5.46 -2.93 -0.68
CA LEU A 110 -4.98 -2.53 -1.99
C LEU A 110 -5.10 -1.02 -2.11
N LEU A 111 -3.97 -0.31 -1.94
CA LEU A 111 -3.95 1.13 -2.02
C LEU A 111 -4.14 1.59 -3.47
N THR A 112 -5.13 2.44 -3.66
CA THR A 112 -5.49 3.04 -4.95
C THR A 112 -5.09 4.51 -4.96
N ALA A 113 -4.54 4.99 -6.06
CA ALA A 113 -4.16 6.39 -6.23
C ALA A 113 -5.37 7.31 -6.09
N ARG A 114 -5.14 8.50 -5.57
CA ARG A 114 -6.20 9.48 -5.23
C ARG A 114 -7.10 9.78 -6.43
N ASP A 115 -6.51 10.07 -7.57
CA ASP A 115 -7.21 10.36 -8.83
C ASP A 115 -8.13 9.22 -9.30
N LYS A 116 -7.81 7.97 -8.92
CA LYS A 116 -8.57 6.78 -9.33
C LYS A 116 -9.68 6.37 -8.35
N ILE A 117 -9.64 6.88 -7.12
CA ILE A 117 -10.61 6.52 -6.09
C ILE A 117 -11.48 7.71 -5.64
N CYS A 118 -11.09 8.94 -5.98
CA CYS A 118 -11.84 10.14 -5.65
C CYS A 118 -13.25 10.08 -6.23
N PHE A 119 -14.24 10.59 -5.47
CA PHE A 119 -15.63 10.68 -5.92
C PHE A 119 -15.91 11.93 -6.77
N LEU A 120 -15.01 12.90 -6.76
CA LEU A 120 -15.11 14.11 -7.56
C LEU A 120 -14.43 13.90 -8.91
N GLU A 121 -14.98 14.51 -9.97
CA GLU A 121 -14.38 14.48 -11.31
C GLU A 121 -13.00 15.17 -11.30
N GLU A 122 -12.93 16.33 -10.64
CA GLU A 122 -11.67 17.01 -10.36
C GLU A 122 -11.32 16.84 -8.88
N THR A 123 -10.11 16.35 -8.62
CA THR A 123 -9.65 16.11 -7.24
C THR A 123 -9.38 17.42 -6.53
N GLU A 124 -10.34 17.87 -5.73
CA GLU A 124 -10.18 19.01 -4.84
C GLU A 124 -10.43 18.60 -3.39
N CYS A 125 -9.38 18.63 -2.56
CA CYS A 125 -9.43 18.15 -1.18
C CYS A 125 -9.78 19.27 -0.17
N ASN A 126 -10.36 20.38 -0.64
CA ASN A 126 -10.80 21.47 0.22
C ASN A 126 -12.14 21.10 0.90
N PRO A 127 -12.24 21.13 2.25
CA PRO A 127 -13.49 20.83 2.97
C PRO A 127 -14.66 21.76 2.64
N LEU A 128 -14.41 22.94 2.06
CA LEU A 128 -15.46 23.85 1.60
C LEU A 128 -16.11 23.41 0.29
N VAL A 129 -15.40 22.56 -0.47
CA VAL A 129 -15.82 22.08 -1.80
C VAL A 129 -16.15 20.60 -1.78
N CYS A 130 -15.31 19.79 -1.13
CA CYS A 130 -15.47 18.34 -1.08
C CYS A 130 -16.32 17.90 0.12
N PRO A 131 -17.54 17.36 -0.09
CA PRO A 131 -18.39 16.91 1.01
C PRO A 131 -17.84 15.71 1.78
N TYR A 132 -16.91 14.96 1.16
CA TYR A 132 -16.24 13.81 1.78
C TYR A 132 -15.02 14.23 2.60
N ALA A 133 -14.45 15.41 2.35
CA ALA A 133 -13.42 16.01 3.20
C ALA A 133 -14.04 16.76 4.36
N ALA A 134 -15.18 17.42 4.15
CA ALA A 134 -15.95 18.10 5.20
C ALA A 134 -16.43 17.09 6.25
N GLY A 135 -16.01 17.27 7.52
CA GLY A 135 -16.39 16.38 8.63
C GLY A 135 -15.83 14.94 8.52
N HIS A 136 -14.81 14.71 7.70
CA HIS A 136 -14.16 13.40 7.58
C HIS A 136 -13.71 12.86 8.93
N PHE A 137 -13.03 13.68 9.71
CA PHE A 137 -12.48 13.29 11.02
C PHE A 137 -13.53 12.98 12.08
N ASP A 138 -14.75 13.49 11.93
CA ASP A 138 -15.86 13.21 12.86
C ASP A 138 -16.45 11.82 12.61
N ARG A 139 -16.39 11.33 11.36
CA ARG A 139 -17.06 10.09 10.93
C ARG A 139 -16.10 8.92 10.73
N ILE A 140 -14.82 9.17 10.48
CA ILE A 140 -13.86 8.13 10.07
C ILE A 140 -13.68 7.03 11.12
N ASN A 141 -13.73 7.35 12.41
CA ASN A 141 -13.52 6.37 13.46
C ASN A 141 -14.62 5.29 13.48
N GLU A 142 -15.88 5.68 13.26
CA GLU A 142 -17.00 4.74 13.16
C GLU A 142 -16.89 3.89 11.89
N ALA A 143 -16.61 4.54 10.76
CA ALA A 143 -16.39 3.86 9.47
C ALA A 143 -15.26 2.83 9.54
N LEU A 144 -14.14 3.18 10.18
CA LEU A 144 -13.00 2.27 10.37
C LEU A 144 -13.37 1.08 11.27
N TYR A 145 -14.09 1.32 12.35
CA TYR A 145 -14.51 0.24 13.24
C TYR A 145 -15.41 -0.75 12.50
N ASP A 146 -16.40 -0.25 11.76
CA ASP A 146 -17.32 -1.08 11.00
C ASP A 146 -16.57 -1.91 9.93
N ILE A 147 -15.79 -1.29 9.06
CA ILE A 147 -15.10 -2.00 7.99
C ILE A 147 -14.05 -2.99 8.54
N LEU A 148 -13.31 -2.63 9.58
CA LEU A 148 -12.26 -3.49 10.15
C LEU A 148 -12.83 -4.70 10.89
N THR A 149 -14.04 -4.61 11.44
CA THR A 149 -14.67 -5.72 12.15
C THR A 149 -15.37 -6.69 11.20
N HIS A 150 -15.80 -6.25 10.03
CA HIS A 150 -16.55 -7.08 9.07
C HIS A 150 -15.71 -7.59 7.89
N GLU A 151 -14.65 -6.87 7.52
CA GLU A 151 -13.87 -7.18 6.33
C GLU A 151 -12.43 -7.59 6.65
N VAL A 152 -11.82 -8.34 5.73
CA VAL A 152 -10.42 -8.77 5.81
C VAL A 152 -9.64 -8.45 4.53
N ASN A 153 -10.35 -8.18 3.44
CA ASN A 153 -9.79 -7.75 2.16
C ASN A 153 -10.33 -6.38 1.79
N PHE A 154 -9.49 -5.38 1.87
CA PHE A 154 -9.88 -4.00 1.59
C PHE A 154 -9.52 -3.64 0.16
N SER A 155 -10.32 -4.17 -0.79
CA SER A 155 -10.24 -3.79 -2.20
C SER A 155 -10.77 -2.36 -2.42
N ARG A 156 -10.52 -1.81 -3.62
CA ARG A 156 -11.07 -0.50 -4.00
C ARG A 156 -12.59 -0.45 -3.84
N GLU A 157 -13.28 -1.49 -4.26
CA GLU A 157 -14.75 -1.59 -4.26
C GLU A 157 -15.29 -1.58 -2.83
N VAL A 158 -14.68 -2.36 -1.94
CA VAL A 158 -15.04 -2.42 -0.52
C VAL A 158 -14.84 -1.05 0.13
N ILE A 159 -13.67 -0.43 -0.05
CA ILE A 159 -13.39 0.90 0.51
C ILE A 159 -14.38 1.95 0.00
N VAL A 160 -14.69 1.93 -1.30
CA VAL A 160 -15.65 2.87 -1.93
C VAL A 160 -17.06 2.72 -1.35
N ASP A 161 -17.52 1.48 -1.12
CA ASP A 161 -18.85 1.21 -0.55
C ASP A 161 -18.97 1.79 0.88
N TYR A 162 -18.01 1.46 1.74
CA TYR A 162 -18.00 1.99 3.11
C TYR A 162 -17.80 3.51 3.15
N ALA A 163 -16.91 4.05 2.31
CA ALA A 163 -16.67 5.49 2.25
C ALA A 163 -17.92 6.27 1.83
N ARG A 164 -18.74 5.73 0.93
CA ARG A 164 -20.05 6.31 0.57
C ARG A 164 -21.06 6.24 1.70
N ARG A 165 -21.15 5.09 2.36
CA ARG A 165 -22.05 4.85 3.50
C ARG A 165 -21.83 5.83 4.63
N TYR A 166 -20.56 6.09 4.95
CA TYR A 166 -20.15 6.99 6.04
C TYR A 166 -19.83 8.41 5.58
N GLN A 167 -19.94 8.72 4.28
CA GLN A 167 -19.59 10.04 3.71
C GLN A 167 -18.18 10.50 4.09
N VAL A 168 -17.20 9.63 3.98
CA VAL A 168 -15.77 9.90 4.23
C VAL A 168 -14.95 9.83 2.94
N CYS A 169 -13.77 10.44 2.94
CA CYS A 169 -12.87 10.37 1.79
C CYS A 169 -12.35 8.93 1.60
N PRO A 170 -12.59 8.27 0.46
CA PRO A 170 -12.16 6.89 0.23
C PRO A 170 -10.63 6.74 0.19
N PHE A 171 -9.92 7.76 -0.27
CA PHE A 171 -8.46 7.76 -0.30
C PHE A 171 -7.88 7.78 1.11
N GLU A 172 -8.29 8.74 1.95
CA GLU A 172 -7.82 8.84 3.34
C GLU A 172 -8.24 7.61 4.16
N MET A 173 -9.48 7.12 3.95
CA MET A 173 -9.95 5.89 4.59
C MET A 173 -9.06 4.69 4.25
N GLY A 174 -8.65 4.54 2.99
CA GLY A 174 -7.70 3.48 2.59
C GLY A 174 -6.34 3.60 3.28
N LEU A 175 -5.84 4.83 3.44
CA LEU A 175 -4.61 5.08 4.19
C LEU A 175 -4.76 4.78 5.69
N ASP A 176 -5.90 5.10 6.29
CA ASP A 176 -6.18 4.79 7.70
C ASP A 176 -6.32 3.28 7.93
N ILE A 177 -7.04 2.57 7.05
CA ILE A 177 -7.17 1.10 7.06
C ILE A 177 -5.78 0.44 7.02
N SER A 178 -4.84 0.97 6.24
CA SER A 178 -3.50 0.40 6.10
C SER A 178 -2.73 0.28 7.41
N LEU A 179 -3.03 1.13 8.40
CA LEU A 179 -2.43 1.06 9.74
C LEU A 179 -2.81 -0.25 10.47
N PHE A 180 -4.00 -0.77 10.21
CA PHE A 180 -4.53 -1.98 10.84
C PHE A 180 -4.34 -3.26 10.00
N CYS A 181 -3.85 -3.12 8.76
CA CYS A 181 -3.60 -4.25 7.88
C CYS A 181 -2.25 -4.92 8.17
N ASP A 182 -2.22 -6.21 7.91
CA ASP A 182 -1.02 -7.05 8.00
C ASP A 182 -0.24 -7.03 6.67
N GLY A 183 -0.94 -6.82 5.55
CA GLY A 183 -0.37 -6.71 4.20
C GLY A 183 -0.89 -5.48 3.47
N ILE A 184 0.00 -4.77 2.79
CA ILE A 184 -0.29 -3.58 2.00
C ILE A 184 0.20 -3.82 0.58
N ILE A 185 -0.73 -3.84 -0.38
CA ILE A 185 -0.44 -3.96 -1.80
C ILE A 185 -0.50 -2.57 -2.40
N CYS A 186 0.62 -2.08 -2.94
CA CYS A 186 0.67 -0.70 -3.44
C CYS A 186 1.70 -0.51 -4.56
N ASP A 187 1.68 0.66 -5.18
CA ASP A 187 2.70 1.10 -6.14
C ASP A 187 4.03 1.41 -5.43
N TYR A 188 5.14 1.31 -6.16
CA TYR A 188 6.48 1.68 -5.69
C TYR A 188 6.54 3.10 -5.12
N ASN A 189 5.75 4.03 -5.69
CA ASN A 189 5.73 5.43 -5.27
C ASN A 189 5.39 5.58 -3.79
N TYR A 190 4.52 4.73 -3.26
CA TYR A 190 4.15 4.77 -1.84
C TYR A 190 5.29 4.47 -0.86
N VAL A 191 6.40 3.94 -1.37
CA VAL A 191 7.59 3.65 -0.54
C VAL A 191 8.78 4.51 -0.94
N PHE A 192 9.01 4.72 -2.25
CA PHE A 192 10.26 5.28 -2.77
C PHE A 192 10.18 6.72 -3.26
N ASP A 193 8.98 7.24 -3.57
CA ASP A 193 8.84 8.60 -4.07
C ASP A 193 8.89 9.61 -2.91
N PRO A 194 9.84 10.57 -2.93
CA PRO A 194 10.00 11.54 -1.84
C PRO A 194 8.80 12.45 -1.62
N HIS A 195 7.89 12.57 -2.60
CA HIS A 195 6.70 13.43 -2.52
C HIS A 195 5.45 12.71 -2.04
N VAL A 196 5.32 11.40 -2.33
CA VAL A 196 4.08 10.64 -2.08
C VAL A 196 4.24 9.43 -1.16
N TYR A 197 5.45 9.16 -0.66
CA TYR A 197 5.69 8.03 0.24
C TYR A 197 4.79 8.08 1.49
N LEU A 198 4.48 6.91 2.01
CA LEU A 198 3.60 6.75 3.18
C LEU A 198 4.26 7.26 4.46
N LYS A 199 4.13 8.55 4.74
CA LYS A 199 4.67 9.17 5.97
C LYS A 199 4.17 8.51 7.25
N ARG A 200 3.00 7.84 7.21
CA ARG A 200 2.42 7.08 8.31
C ARG A 200 3.26 5.86 8.73
N PHE A 201 4.15 5.38 7.84
CA PHE A 201 5.02 4.23 8.06
C PHE A 201 6.51 4.58 8.01
N PHE A 202 6.87 5.58 7.21
CA PHE A 202 8.26 5.89 6.88
C PHE A 202 8.66 7.31 7.30
N GLY A 203 7.85 7.99 8.13
CA GLY A 203 8.18 9.28 8.71
C GLY A 203 9.36 9.16 9.71
N GLU A 204 10.09 10.27 9.92
CA GLU A 204 11.33 10.30 10.71
C GLU A 204 11.22 9.73 12.13
N SER A 205 10.05 9.84 12.76
CA SER A 205 9.81 9.37 14.14
C SER A 205 9.10 8.02 14.20
N ILE A 206 8.86 7.36 13.06
CA ILE A 206 8.10 6.11 13.00
C ILE A 206 9.06 4.95 12.80
N GLN A 207 8.98 3.97 13.68
CA GLN A 207 9.76 2.74 13.58
C GLN A 207 8.81 1.54 13.45
N GLY A 208 9.14 0.65 12.53
CA GLY A 208 8.43 -0.61 12.33
C GLY A 208 9.31 -1.61 11.57
N GLU A 209 9.09 -2.88 11.80
CA GLU A 209 9.79 -3.95 11.10
C GLU A 209 8.94 -4.40 9.91
N TYR A 210 9.26 -3.89 8.72
CA TYR A 210 8.48 -4.15 7.51
C TYR A 210 9.22 -5.06 6.53
N LEU A 211 8.48 -5.97 5.91
CA LEU A 211 8.95 -6.80 4.79
C LEU A 211 8.54 -6.17 3.47
N PHE A 212 9.47 -6.00 2.57
CA PHE A 212 9.22 -5.49 1.23
C PHE A 212 9.36 -6.63 0.21
N LEU A 213 8.26 -7.00 -0.41
CA LEU A 213 8.21 -7.90 -1.56
C LEU A 213 8.07 -7.04 -2.81
N ILE A 214 9.12 -6.91 -3.58
CA ILE A 214 9.19 -6.02 -4.74
C ILE A 214 9.07 -6.86 -6.00
N ASP A 215 7.92 -6.85 -6.63
CA ASP A 215 7.66 -7.57 -7.87
C ASP A 215 8.15 -6.78 -9.08
N GLU A 216 8.68 -7.47 -10.10
CA GLU A 216 9.22 -6.86 -11.30
C GLU A 216 10.24 -5.74 -11.00
N ALA A 217 11.16 -5.99 -10.05
CA ALA A 217 12.08 -4.99 -9.49
C ALA A 217 12.98 -4.31 -10.55
N HIS A 218 13.12 -4.87 -11.75
CA HIS A 218 13.83 -4.23 -12.86
C HIS A 218 13.21 -2.90 -13.28
N ASN A 219 11.89 -2.71 -13.05
CA ASN A 219 11.21 -1.45 -13.32
C ASN A 219 11.64 -0.31 -12.36
N LEU A 220 12.25 -0.62 -11.20
CA LEU A 220 12.66 0.40 -10.24
C LEU A 220 13.70 1.37 -10.78
N VAL A 221 14.51 0.96 -11.74
CA VAL A 221 15.54 1.84 -12.33
C VAL A 221 14.89 3.02 -13.05
N GLU A 222 13.94 2.75 -13.95
CA GLU A 222 13.22 3.81 -14.67
C GLU A 222 12.30 4.60 -13.73
N ARG A 223 11.57 3.91 -12.87
CA ARG A 223 10.72 4.56 -11.87
C ARG A 223 11.50 5.46 -10.91
N GLY A 224 12.69 5.04 -10.49
CA GLY A 224 13.55 5.86 -9.65
C GLY A 224 14.04 7.12 -10.39
N ARG A 225 14.38 7.00 -11.66
CA ARG A 225 14.71 8.17 -12.49
C ARG A 225 13.54 9.16 -12.57
N GLU A 226 12.32 8.67 -12.82
CA GLU A 226 11.11 9.51 -12.85
C GLU A 226 10.87 10.21 -11.50
N MET A 227 10.90 9.47 -10.38
CA MET A 227 10.64 9.98 -9.03
C MET A 227 11.62 11.09 -8.59
N TYR A 228 12.87 11.00 -9.06
CA TYR A 228 13.94 11.93 -8.66
C TYR A 228 14.35 12.89 -9.78
N SER A 229 13.55 13.01 -10.83
CA SER A 229 13.78 13.97 -11.93
C SER A 229 12.72 15.05 -11.94
N ALA A 230 13.14 16.25 -12.32
CA ALA A 230 12.25 17.37 -12.57
C ALA A 230 12.57 17.96 -13.94
N SER A 231 11.56 18.46 -14.62
CA SER A 231 11.69 19.14 -15.91
C SER A 231 11.25 20.60 -15.78
N LEU A 232 12.04 21.49 -16.34
CA LEU A 232 11.72 22.90 -16.47
C LEU A 232 11.61 23.23 -17.96
N TRP A 233 10.48 23.78 -18.35
CA TRP A 233 10.23 24.14 -19.75
C TRP A 233 10.35 25.64 -19.94
N LYS A 234 11.12 26.05 -20.92
CA LYS A 234 11.33 27.47 -21.25
C LYS A 234 10.01 28.20 -21.54
N GLU A 235 9.07 27.49 -22.18
CA GLU A 235 7.75 27.99 -22.53
C GLU A 235 6.95 28.41 -21.30
N ASP A 236 7.05 27.65 -20.20
CA ASP A 236 6.37 27.96 -18.93
C ASP A 236 6.93 29.25 -18.30
N PHE A 237 8.25 29.41 -18.36
CA PHE A 237 8.90 30.67 -17.91
C PHE A 237 8.47 31.86 -18.73
N LEU A 238 8.38 31.72 -20.05
CA LEU A 238 7.92 32.78 -20.94
C LEU A 238 6.44 33.12 -20.68
N ALA A 239 5.59 32.13 -20.48
CA ALA A 239 4.18 32.35 -20.13
C ALA A 239 4.04 33.06 -18.79
N CYS A 240 4.77 32.60 -17.77
CA CYS A 240 4.81 33.24 -16.46
C CYS A 240 5.32 34.68 -16.55
N LYS A 241 6.39 34.94 -17.30
CA LYS A 241 6.91 36.29 -17.58
C LYS A 241 5.86 37.20 -18.21
N HIS A 242 5.13 36.71 -19.23
CA HIS A 242 4.05 37.46 -19.85
C HIS A 242 2.94 37.83 -18.85
N PHE A 243 2.54 36.89 -18.02
CA PHE A 243 1.52 37.11 -16.99
C PHE A 243 1.97 38.17 -15.95
N VAL A 244 3.22 38.06 -15.46
CA VAL A 244 3.74 38.91 -14.37
C VAL A 244 4.15 40.30 -14.88
N LYS A 245 4.47 40.44 -16.16
CA LYS A 245 4.94 41.72 -16.75
C LYS A 245 3.98 42.89 -16.56
N GLY A 246 2.67 42.62 -16.50
CA GLY A 246 1.65 43.64 -16.23
C GLY A 246 1.47 43.98 -14.75
N ILE A 247 2.04 43.17 -13.85
CA ILE A 247 1.84 43.23 -12.40
C ILE A 247 3.14 43.72 -11.70
N ASP A 248 4.26 43.08 -12.03
CA ASP A 248 5.58 43.39 -11.43
C ASP A 248 6.71 43.27 -12.46
N HIS A 249 7.20 44.41 -12.91
CA HIS A 249 8.31 44.50 -13.87
C HIS A 249 9.63 43.93 -13.37
N ARG A 250 9.88 43.96 -12.04
CA ARG A 250 11.12 43.47 -11.46
C ARG A 250 11.13 41.95 -11.46
N MET A 251 9.99 41.34 -11.09
CA MET A 251 9.82 39.90 -11.13
C MET A 251 9.86 39.35 -12.55
N ALA A 252 9.25 40.05 -13.51
CA ALA A 252 9.33 39.69 -14.94
C ALA A 252 10.77 39.65 -15.47
N GLY A 253 11.64 40.53 -14.99
CA GLY A 253 13.05 40.57 -15.35
C GLY A 253 13.90 39.43 -14.75
N GLN A 254 13.41 38.75 -13.76
CA GLN A 254 14.08 37.57 -13.17
C GLN A 254 13.72 36.25 -13.89
N LEU A 255 12.75 36.30 -14.80
CA LEU A 255 12.29 35.15 -15.60
C LEU A 255 12.93 35.14 -17.01
N ASP A 256 13.94 35.96 -17.28
CA ASP A 256 14.78 35.95 -18.46
C ASP A 256 15.93 34.97 -18.25
#